data_bdc40702538660802688f2744c15b3eb
#
_entry.id   bdc40702538660802688f2744c15b3eb
#
_cell.length_a   1.000
_cell.length_b   1.000
_cell.length_c   1.000
_cell.angle_alpha   90.00
_cell.angle_beta   90.00
_cell.angle_gamma   90.00
#
_symmetry.space_group_name_H-M   'P 1'
#
loop_
_entity.id
_entity.type
_entity.pdbx_description
1 polymer ?
#
loop_
_entity_poly.entity_id
_entity_poly.type
_entity_poly.pdbx_seq_one_letter_code
_entity_poly.pdbx_strand_id
1 'polypeptide(L)'
;YIVFEILGHSSDKYKEGKKFKISNLQKDSFEINFKIDINKKQKFRWCLAKDDVTPQDIFRLTNEGPSSKAIVAKYCFQDCNLVHNLMIKNDIYTAMVEQSKICSVPIEFIAMRGQGIKLLSFISKECSSKNTLMPDLVKTMSKDGYEGAICLIPKSGLYRDKPVAVVDYSSLYPSCMISDNISHDTKVWTKEYNLDGKLIKVWGERDDAGNFIYDNLPGFRYVNITYDTYKYIRKTAKSAEVKTKVGEKTCRYVQFEGEKKGIMP
;
A
#
# COMPACT_ATOMS: atom_id res chain seq x y z
N TYR A 1 2.91 -33.31 10.88
CA TYR A 1 3.02 -34.04 9.61
C TYR A 1 3.79 -33.23 8.57
N ILE A 2 4.47 -33.92 7.68
CA ILE A 2 5.20 -33.36 6.54
C ILE A 2 4.77 -34.06 5.25
N VAL A 3 5.00 -33.39 4.15
CA VAL A 3 4.93 -33.95 2.78
C VAL A 3 6.25 -33.73 2.08
N PHE A 4 6.56 -34.60 1.13
CA PHE A 4 7.75 -34.48 0.28
C PHE A 4 7.36 -34.04 -1.13
N GLU A 5 8.20 -33.20 -1.71
CA GLU A 5 8.08 -32.75 -3.09
C GLU A 5 9.37 -33.11 -3.84
N ILE A 6 9.23 -33.68 -5.02
CA ILE A 6 10.33 -33.98 -5.92
C ILE A 6 10.55 -32.79 -6.82
N LEU A 7 11.77 -32.26 -6.83
CA LEU A 7 12.14 -31.08 -7.61
C LEU A 7 12.61 -31.50 -9.00
N GLY A 8 11.86 -31.08 -10.02
CA GLY A 8 12.15 -31.30 -11.43
C GLY A 8 11.84 -30.05 -12.24
N HIS A 9 11.41 -30.20 -13.48
CA HIS A 9 10.85 -29.11 -14.29
C HIS A 9 9.52 -28.57 -13.71
N SER A 10 8.78 -29.44 -12.99
CA SER A 10 7.68 -29.09 -12.09
C SER A 10 7.95 -29.71 -10.71
N SER A 11 7.38 -29.13 -9.64
CA SER A 11 7.46 -29.75 -8.31
C SER A 11 6.30 -30.74 -8.16
N ASP A 12 6.60 -32.03 -8.21
CA ASP A 12 5.61 -33.09 -8.04
C ASP A 12 5.56 -33.57 -6.58
N LYS A 13 4.35 -33.75 -6.06
CA LYS A 13 4.18 -34.25 -4.70
C LYS A 13 4.51 -35.74 -4.64
N TYR A 14 5.44 -36.14 -3.78
CA TYR A 14 5.78 -37.56 -3.55
C TYR A 14 4.56 -38.33 -3.06
N LYS A 15 4.28 -39.48 -3.72
CA LYS A 15 3.10 -40.30 -3.45
C LYS A 15 1.80 -39.50 -3.32
N GLU A 16 1.53 -38.64 -4.30
CA GLU A 16 0.31 -37.83 -4.38
C GLU A 16 0.07 -36.92 -3.15
N GLY A 17 1.14 -36.55 -2.44
CA GLY A 17 1.06 -35.70 -1.25
C GLY A 17 0.77 -36.47 0.03
N LYS A 18 1.10 -37.77 0.10
CA LYS A 18 0.98 -38.53 1.35
C LYS A 18 1.63 -37.80 2.54
N LYS A 19 0.89 -37.66 3.62
CA LYS A 19 1.34 -37.03 4.85
C LYS A 19 2.09 -38.00 5.75
N PHE A 20 3.26 -37.61 6.22
CA PHE A 20 4.10 -38.42 7.11
C PHE A 20 4.13 -37.78 8.48
N LYS A 21 3.86 -38.58 9.52
CA LYS A 21 3.92 -38.13 10.90
C LYS A 21 5.39 -37.99 11.34
N ILE A 22 5.72 -36.87 11.93
CA ILE A 22 7.04 -36.61 12.54
C ILE A 22 7.06 -37.26 13.91
N SER A 23 8.17 -37.90 14.25
CA SER A 23 8.55 -38.35 15.57
C SER A 23 9.93 -37.80 15.93
N ASN A 24 10.28 -37.80 17.21
CA ASN A 24 11.60 -37.38 17.70
C ASN A 24 12.10 -36.06 17.10
N LEU A 25 11.31 -34.97 17.27
CA LEU A 25 11.69 -33.65 16.79
C LEU A 25 12.86 -33.09 17.63
N GLN A 26 13.99 -32.85 16.99
CA GLN A 26 15.17 -32.20 17.54
C GLN A 26 15.35 -30.81 16.90
N LYS A 27 16.34 -30.06 17.36
CA LYS A 27 16.59 -28.70 16.86
C LYS A 27 16.84 -28.67 15.34
N ASP A 28 17.63 -29.62 14.83
CA ASP A 28 18.09 -29.64 13.44
C ASP A 28 17.69 -30.92 12.67
N SER A 29 16.90 -31.81 13.30
CA SER A 29 16.50 -33.07 12.72
C SER A 29 15.16 -33.57 13.24
N PHE A 30 14.54 -34.45 12.50
CA PHE A 30 13.34 -35.18 12.91
C PHE A 30 13.32 -36.58 12.30
N GLU A 31 12.56 -37.47 12.88
CA GLU A 31 12.38 -38.84 12.36
C GLU A 31 10.98 -39.01 11.80
N ILE A 32 10.86 -39.85 10.80
CA ILE A 32 9.60 -40.34 10.24
C ILE A 32 9.61 -41.84 10.19
N ASN A 33 8.51 -42.51 10.57
CA ASN A 33 8.37 -43.97 10.54
C ASN A 33 8.07 -44.47 9.12
N PHE A 34 8.85 -44.02 8.14
CA PHE A 34 8.70 -44.43 6.75
C PHE A 34 10.01 -44.30 5.98
N LYS A 35 10.41 -45.33 5.28
CA LYS A 35 11.56 -45.28 4.38
C LYS A 35 11.14 -44.60 3.07
N ILE A 36 11.78 -43.46 2.78
CA ILE A 36 11.54 -42.74 1.55
C ILE A 36 12.30 -43.42 0.41
N ASP A 37 11.57 -43.84 -0.60
CA ASP A 37 12.14 -44.43 -1.81
C ASP A 37 12.19 -43.33 -2.89
N ILE A 38 13.29 -42.57 -2.88
CA ILE A 38 13.58 -41.54 -3.88
C ILE A 38 14.91 -41.88 -4.53
N ASN A 39 14.95 -41.79 -5.85
CA ASN A 39 16.18 -41.99 -6.60
C ASN A 39 17.24 -41.01 -6.14
N LYS A 40 18.44 -41.48 -5.79
CA LYS A 40 19.58 -40.65 -5.27
C LYS A 40 19.98 -39.51 -6.19
N LYS A 41 19.58 -39.54 -7.46
CA LYS A 41 19.83 -38.45 -8.43
C LYS A 41 18.75 -37.36 -8.44
N GLN A 42 17.61 -37.57 -7.77
CA GLN A 42 16.53 -36.62 -7.72
C GLN A 42 16.70 -35.69 -6.53
N LYS A 43 16.54 -34.40 -6.76
CA LYS A 43 16.46 -33.41 -5.67
C LYS A 43 15.06 -33.44 -5.10
N PHE A 44 14.94 -33.39 -3.80
CA PHE A 44 13.65 -33.30 -3.10
C PHE A 44 13.73 -32.31 -1.96
N ARG A 45 12.58 -31.82 -1.57
CA ARG A 45 12.41 -31.02 -0.35
C ARG A 45 11.23 -31.56 0.46
N TRP A 46 11.19 -31.22 1.71
CA TRP A 46 10.02 -31.48 2.56
C TRP A 46 9.39 -30.16 2.97
N CYS A 47 8.10 -30.16 3.23
CA CYS A 47 7.38 -29.04 3.79
C CYS A 47 6.36 -29.54 4.81
N LEU A 48 5.90 -28.64 5.67
CA LEU A 48 4.83 -28.97 6.60
C LEU A 48 3.57 -29.34 5.82
N ALA A 49 2.94 -30.46 6.22
CA ALA A 49 1.67 -30.85 5.62
C ALA A 49 0.59 -29.88 6.05
N LYS A 50 -0.15 -29.36 5.10
CA LYS A 50 -1.37 -28.64 5.39
C LYS A 50 -2.52 -29.61 5.63
N ASP A 51 -3.38 -29.32 6.57
CA ASP A 51 -4.64 -30.06 6.77
C ASP A 51 -5.73 -29.46 5.87
N ASP A 52 -5.44 -29.37 4.59
CA ASP A 52 -6.38 -28.84 3.60
C ASP A 52 -7.37 -29.92 3.17
N VAL A 53 -8.65 -29.56 3.11
CA VAL A 53 -9.70 -30.33 2.42
C VAL A 53 -9.92 -29.65 1.08
N THR A 54 -9.59 -30.36 -0.01
CA THR A 54 -9.76 -29.82 -1.35
C THR A 54 -11.24 -29.73 -1.73
N PRO A 55 -11.65 -28.91 -2.71
CA PRO A 55 -13.03 -28.88 -3.19
C PRO A 55 -13.53 -30.27 -3.62
N GLN A 56 -12.67 -31.07 -4.23
CA GLN A 56 -13.00 -32.47 -4.61
C GLN A 56 -13.24 -33.34 -3.37
N ASP A 57 -12.43 -33.19 -2.32
CA ASP A 57 -12.63 -33.90 -1.07
C ASP A 57 -13.93 -33.49 -0.40
N ILE A 58 -14.30 -32.20 -0.42
CA ILE A 58 -15.57 -31.72 0.13
C ILE A 58 -16.74 -32.45 -0.55
N PHE A 59 -16.77 -32.49 -1.89
CA PHE A 59 -17.83 -33.19 -2.63
C PHE A 59 -17.86 -34.69 -2.30
N ARG A 60 -16.73 -35.34 -2.28
CA ARG A 60 -16.61 -36.76 -1.96
C ARG A 60 -17.07 -37.05 -0.53
N LEU A 61 -16.47 -36.40 0.47
CA LEU A 61 -16.74 -36.62 1.89
C LEU A 61 -18.19 -36.29 2.27
N THR A 62 -18.80 -35.30 1.60
CA THR A 62 -20.20 -34.94 1.87
C THR A 62 -21.16 -36.06 1.46
N ASN A 63 -20.81 -36.89 0.49
CA ASN A 63 -21.66 -37.97 -0.01
C ASN A 63 -21.37 -39.32 0.66
N GLU A 64 -20.24 -39.50 1.37
CA GLU A 64 -19.82 -40.76 1.96
C GLU A 64 -20.54 -41.13 3.27
N GLY A 65 -21.17 -40.18 3.96
CA GLY A 65 -21.90 -40.43 5.21
C GLY A 65 -21.54 -39.54 6.37
N PRO A 66 -22.11 -39.78 7.56
CA PRO A 66 -22.00 -38.84 8.72
C PRO A 66 -20.56 -38.63 9.20
N SER A 67 -19.76 -39.70 9.28
CA SER A 67 -18.38 -39.60 9.77
C SER A 67 -17.48 -38.76 8.84
N SER A 68 -17.69 -38.90 7.51
CA SER A 68 -16.96 -38.14 6.51
C SER A 68 -17.43 -36.65 6.50
N LYS A 69 -18.73 -36.39 6.68
CA LYS A 69 -19.26 -35.05 6.87
C LYS A 69 -18.67 -34.36 8.09
N ALA A 70 -18.42 -35.09 9.19
CA ALA A 70 -17.79 -34.53 10.38
C ALA A 70 -16.36 -34.00 10.10
N ILE A 71 -15.61 -34.60 9.15
CA ILE A 71 -14.29 -34.11 8.75
C ILE A 71 -14.44 -32.74 8.07
N VAL A 72 -15.39 -32.59 7.16
CA VAL A 72 -15.66 -31.30 6.48
C VAL A 72 -16.10 -30.24 7.48
N ALA A 73 -17.00 -30.59 8.41
CA ALA A 73 -17.45 -29.69 9.45
C ALA A 73 -16.29 -29.24 10.36
N LYS A 74 -15.43 -30.15 10.79
CA LYS A 74 -14.23 -29.83 11.59
C LYS A 74 -13.30 -28.86 10.84
N TYR A 75 -13.08 -29.06 9.55
CA TYR A 75 -12.29 -28.15 8.74
C TYR A 75 -12.91 -26.76 8.68
N CYS A 76 -14.22 -26.66 8.45
CA CYS A 76 -14.95 -25.39 8.41
C CYS A 76 -14.86 -24.65 9.77
N PHE A 77 -15.04 -25.34 10.90
CA PHE A 77 -14.86 -24.76 12.22
C PHE A 77 -13.42 -24.26 12.44
N GLN A 78 -12.43 -25.01 11.96
CA GLN A 78 -11.04 -24.59 12.07
C GLN A 78 -10.75 -23.32 11.28
N ASP A 79 -11.31 -23.17 10.08
CA ASP A 79 -11.18 -21.95 9.28
C ASP A 79 -11.81 -20.74 9.97
N CYS A 80 -13.01 -20.90 10.54
CA CYS A 80 -13.66 -19.85 11.33
C CYS A 80 -12.85 -19.44 12.56
N ASN A 81 -12.34 -20.43 13.30
CA ASN A 81 -11.50 -20.19 14.48
C ASN A 81 -10.20 -19.50 14.11
N LEU A 82 -9.61 -19.82 12.94
CA LEU A 82 -8.39 -19.22 12.47
C LEU A 82 -8.58 -17.72 12.19
N VAL A 83 -9.67 -17.34 11.54
CA VAL A 83 -10.02 -15.94 11.29
C VAL A 83 -10.17 -15.19 12.61
N HIS A 84 -10.93 -15.76 13.55
CA HIS A 84 -11.13 -15.17 14.88
C HIS A 84 -9.80 -14.97 15.63
N ASN A 85 -8.95 -15.99 15.64
CA ASN A 85 -7.63 -15.92 16.27
C ASN A 85 -6.72 -14.87 15.60
N LEU A 86 -6.78 -14.72 14.27
CA LEU A 86 -6.05 -13.66 13.55
C LEU A 86 -6.54 -12.27 13.94
N MET A 87 -7.86 -12.08 14.09
CA MET A 87 -8.42 -10.80 14.54
C MET A 87 -7.95 -10.43 15.94
N ILE A 88 -7.94 -11.39 16.87
CA ILE A 88 -7.46 -11.18 18.25
C ILE A 88 -5.95 -10.91 18.24
N LYS A 89 -5.16 -11.77 17.58
CA LYS A 89 -3.70 -11.67 17.58
C LYS A 89 -3.16 -10.38 16.98
N ASN A 90 -3.86 -9.81 16.00
CA ASN A 90 -3.48 -8.55 15.36
C ASN A 90 -4.23 -7.33 15.92
N ASP A 91 -5.00 -7.48 16.98
CA ASP A 91 -5.76 -6.40 17.62
C ASP A 91 -6.65 -5.60 16.65
N ILE A 92 -7.21 -6.30 15.64
CA ILE A 92 -7.91 -5.66 14.52
C ILE A 92 -9.08 -4.82 15.00
N TYR A 93 -9.86 -5.33 15.97
CA TYR A 93 -11.03 -4.62 16.47
C TYR A 93 -10.65 -3.32 17.18
N THR A 94 -9.62 -3.36 18.03
CA THR A 94 -9.11 -2.16 18.73
C THR A 94 -8.60 -1.13 17.73
N ALA A 95 -7.82 -1.57 16.72
CA ALA A 95 -7.33 -0.69 15.68
C ALA A 95 -8.48 -0.04 14.88
N MET A 96 -9.53 -0.79 14.57
CA MET A 96 -10.72 -0.23 13.89
C MET A 96 -11.46 0.79 14.75
N VAL A 97 -11.62 0.54 16.06
CA VAL A 97 -12.24 1.49 16.99
C VAL A 97 -11.43 2.79 17.07
N GLU A 98 -10.12 2.70 17.21
CA GLU A 98 -9.26 3.88 17.27
C GLU A 98 -9.27 4.68 15.97
N GLN A 99 -9.20 4.02 14.81
CA GLN A 99 -9.35 4.70 13.53
C GLN A 99 -10.73 5.35 13.36
N SER A 100 -11.79 4.69 13.79
CA SER A 100 -13.15 5.22 13.77
C SER A 100 -13.26 6.52 14.58
N LYS A 101 -12.68 6.55 15.78
CA LYS A 101 -12.63 7.74 16.64
C LYS A 101 -11.83 8.88 15.99
N ILE A 102 -10.65 8.61 15.47
CA ILE A 102 -9.80 9.60 14.81
C ILE A 102 -10.51 10.20 13.61
N CYS A 103 -11.02 9.35 12.72
CA CYS A 103 -11.70 9.78 11.49
C CYS A 103 -13.12 10.29 11.71
N SER A 104 -13.70 10.10 12.91
CA SER A 104 -15.10 10.44 13.21
C SER A 104 -16.11 9.82 12.23
N VAL A 105 -15.94 8.52 11.94
CA VAL A 105 -16.82 7.73 11.08
C VAL A 105 -17.33 6.49 11.82
N PRO A 106 -18.46 5.90 11.43
CA PRO A 106 -18.89 4.61 11.96
C PRO A 106 -17.81 3.53 11.77
N ILE A 107 -17.68 2.62 12.74
CA ILE A 107 -16.65 1.57 12.71
C ILE A 107 -16.73 0.71 11.45
N GLU A 108 -17.93 0.46 10.94
CA GLU A 108 -18.12 -0.30 9.71
C GLU A 108 -17.48 0.36 8.50
N PHE A 109 -17.34 1.70 8.48
CA PHE A 109 -16.70 2.42 7.38
C PHE A 109 -15.20 2.14 7.30
N ILE A 110 -14.58 1.76 8.43
CA ILE A 110 -13.17 1.40 8.45
C ILE A 110 -12.89 0.18 7.57
N ALA A 111 -13.79 -0.81 7.61
CA ALA A 111 -13.66 -2.03 6.81
C ALA A 111 -14.31 -1.93 5.42
N MET A 112 -15.47 -1.26 5.32
CA MET A 112 -16.34 -1.33 4.13
C MET A 112 -16.16 -0.15 3.16
N ARG A 113 -15.52 0.93 3.56
CA ARG A 113 -15.34 2.13 2.75
C ARG A 113 -13.88 2.41 2.45
N GLY A 114 -13.62 3.06 1.31
CA GLY A 114 -12.28 3.49 0.93
C GLY A 114 -11.72 4.61 1.83
N GLN A 115 -10.44 4.92 1.67
CA GLN A 115 -9.75 5.93 2.48
C GLN A 115 -10.31 7.35 2.29
N GLY A 116 -10.88 7.65 1.11
CA GLY A 116 -11.40 8.99 0.80
C GLY A 116 -12.46 9.49 1.78
N ILE A 117 -13.41 8.65 2.20
CA ILE A 117 -14.46 9.06 3.15
C ILE A 117 -13.88 9.31 4.55
N LYS A 118 -12.87 8.55 4.95
CA LYS A 118 -12.18 8.69 6.24
C LYS A 118 -11.44 10.03 6.28
N LEU A 119 -10.69 10.32 5.21
CA LEU A 119 -9.94 11.58 5.08
C LEU A 119 -10.90 12.77 5.04
N LEU A 120 -11.97 12.70 4.27
CA LEU A 120 -12.97 13.76 4.17
C LEU A 120 -13.59 14.07 5.54
N SER A 121 -14.02 13.07 6.28
CA SER A 121 -14.60 13.23 7.61
C SER A 121 -13.60 13.80 8.61
N PHE A 122 -12.37 13.30 8.60
CA PHE A 122 -11.29 13.81 9.45
C PHE A 122 -11.00 15.29 9.18
N ILE A 123 -10.83 15.70 7.91
CA ILE A 123 -10.60 17.08 7.53
C ILE A 123 -11.79 17.97 7.91
N SER A 124 -13.03 17.50 7.67
CA SER A 124 -14.23 18.26 8.04
C SER A 124 -14.30 18.54 9.55
N LYS A 125 -13.93 17.55 10.36
CA LYS A 125 -13.85 17.69 11.81
C LYS A 125 -12.78 18.72 12.21
N GLU A 126 -11.58 18.65 11.62
CA GLU A 126 -10.51 19.60 11.89
C GLU A 126 -10.88 21.03 11.46
N CYS A 127 -11.49 21.19 10.30
CA CYS A 127 -12.00 22.48 9.83
C CYS A 127 -13.03 23.06 10.80
N SER A 128 -13.96 22.25 11.26
CA SER A 128 -14.98 22.64 12.24
C SER A 128 -14.34 23.08 13.58
N SER A 129 -13.37 22.30 14.07
CA SER A 129 -12.67 22.63 15.33
C SER A 129 -11.85 23.91 15.27
N LYS A 130 -11.29 24.22 14.10
CA LYS A 130 -10.47 25.41 13.83
C LYS A 130 -11.31 26.60 13.34
N ASN A 131 -12.63 26.46 13.26
CA ASN A 131 -13.56 27.44 12.67
C ASN A 131 -13.11 27.92 11.29
N THR A 132 -12.69 26.99 10.44
CA THR A 132 -12.15 27.21 9.11
C THR A 132 -13.03 26.53 8.08
N LEU A 133 -13.27 27.18 6.95
CA LEU A 133 -14.02 26.57 5.85
C LEU A 133 -13.19 25.49 5.16
N MET A 134 -13.83 24.39 4.83
CA MET A 134 -13.22 23.35 4.00
C MET A 134 -13.16 23.85 2.54
N PRO A 135 -12.01 23.77 1.85
CA PRO A 135 -11.90 24.19 0.47
C PRO A 135 -12.78 23.35 -0.45
N ASP A 136 -13.44 23.98 -1.42
CA ASP A 136 -14.16 23.25 -2.47
C ASP A 136 -13.15 22.72 -3.48
N LEU A 137 -13.02 21.39 -3.54
CA LEU A 137 -12.12 20.72 -4.43
C LEU A 137 -12.85 20.33 -5.73
N VAL A 138 -12.61 21.10 -6.78
CA VAL A 138 -13.11 20.77 -8.11
C VAL A 138 -12.55 19.42 -8.55
N LYS A 139 -13.44 18.47 -8.80
CA LYS A 139 -13.06 17.16 -9.34
C LYS A 139 -12.55 17.33 -10.77
N THR A 140 -11.26 17.28 -10.95
CA THR A 140 -10.65 17.20 -12.28
C THR A 140 -10.75 15.76 -12.77
N MET A 141 -11.49 15.56 -13.86
CA MET A 141 -11.55 14.28 -14.59
C MET A 141 -10.27 14.11 -15.43
N SER A 142 -9.10 14.23 -14.83
CA SER A 142 -7.85 13.91 -15.51
C SER A 142 -7.71 12.39 -15.59
N LYS A 143 -7.59 11.86 -16.78
CA LYS A 143 -7.21 10.46 -17.02
C LYS A 143 -5.71 10.24 -16.78
N ASP A 144 -4.96 11.32 -16.71
CA ASP A 144 -3.53 11.30 -16.44
C ASP A 144 -3.32 11.11 -14.94
N GLY A 145 -2.75 9.99 -14.54
CA GLY A 145 -2.34 9.74 -13.16
C GLY A 145 -1.23 10.71 -12.73
N TYR A 146 -0.92 10.74 -11.46
CA TYR A 146 0.27 11.41 -10.95
C TYR A 146 1.47 10.46 -10.97
N GLU A 147 2.65 11.04 -10.95
CA GLU A 147 3.88 10.29 -11.01
C GLU A 147 4.20 9.60 -9.69
N GLY A 148 4.66 8.35 -9.78
CA GLY A 148 5.15 7.60 -8.61
C GLY A 148 6.56 8.03 -8.19
N ALA A 149 7.04 7.44 -7.11
CA ALA A 149 8.38 7.68 -6.58
C ALA A 149 9.49 7.32 -7.58
N ILE A 150 10.62 8.00 -7.48
CA ILE A 150 11.83 7.67 -8.22
C ILE A 150 12.47 6.44 -7.57
N CYS A 151 12.51 5.32 -8.29
CA CYS A 151 13.18 4.10 -7.85
C CYS A 151 14.56 4.01 -8.50
N LEU A 152 15.60 4.14 -7.69
CA LEU A 152 16.97 3.94 -8.16
C LEU A 152 17.28 2.45 -8.30
N ILE A 153 17.96 2.07 -9.38
CA ILE A 153 18.39 0.69 -9.57
C ILE A 153 19.52 0.41 -8.56
N PRO A 154 19.33 -0.57 -7.65
CA PRO A 154 20.37 -0.88 -6.67
C PRO A 154 21.58 -1.53 -7.35
N LYS A 155 22.76 -1.30 -6.80
CA LYS A 155 23.95 -2.06 -7.18
C LYS A 155 23.82 -3.47 -6.62
N SER A 156 23.52 -4.43 -7.47
CA SER A 156 23.42 -5.84 -7.07
C SER A 156 24.77 -6.36 -6.63
N GLY A 157 24.81 -7.04 -5.49
CA GLY A 157 26.06 -7.59 -4.96
C GLY A 157 25.88 -8.20 -3.57
N LEU A 158 26.92 -8.88 -3.09
CA LEU A 158 26.98 -9.43 -1.75
C LEU A 158 27.93 -8.56 -0.92
N TYR A 159 27.41 -7.86 0.07
CA TYR A 159 28.14 -6.94 0.92
C TYR A 159 28.51 -7.65 2.24
N ARG A 160 29.72 -8.22 2.31
CA ARG A 160 30.20 -8.98 3.48
C ARG A 160 31.20 -8.23 4.33
N ASP A 161 31.97 -7.33 3.73
CA ASP A 161 33.16 -6.77 4.34
C ASP A 161 32.89 -5.55 5.22
N LYS A 162 31.73 -4.95 5.07
CA LYS A 162 31.32 -3.76 5.82
C LYS A 162 29.88 -3.88 6.30
N PRO A 163 29.55 -3.38 7.50
CA PRO A 163 28.16 -3.25 7.92
C PRO A 163 27.37 -2.36 6.96
N VAL A 164 26.17 -2.77 6.61
CA VAL A 164 25.25 -1.98 5.80
C VAL A 164 24.20 -1.38 6.73
N ALA A 165 24.19 -0.06 6.85
CA ALA A 165 23.14 0.67 7.56
C ALA A 165 21.99 0.96 6.61
N VAL A 166 20.76 0.65 7.05
CA VAL A 166 19.54 1.02 6.36
C VAL A 166 18.92 2.18 7.13
N VAL A 167 18.76 3.32 6.46
CA VAL A 167 18.18 4.53 7.02
C VAL A 167 16.92 4.88 6.24
N ASP A 168 15.84 5.17 6.94
CA ASP A 168 14.56 5.59 6.37
C ASP A 168 14.09 6.90 6.99
N TYR A 169 13.39 7.73 6.20
CA TYR A 169 12.72 8.92 6.71
C TYR A 169 11.40 8.53 7.37
N SER A 170 11.25 8.87 8.64
CA SER A 170 9.98 8.67 9.32
C SER A 170 8.89 9.52 8.66
N SER A 171 7.88 8.85 8.07
CA SER A 171 6.74 9.50 7.42
C SER A 171 7.15 10.58 6.41
N LEU A 172 7.97 10.22 5.40
CA LEU A 172 8.55 11.18 4.44
C LEU A 172 7.51 12.16 3.86
N TYR A 173 6.39 11.69 3.34
CA TYR A 173 5.39 12.56 2.71
C TYR A 173 4.74 13.52 3.71
N PRO A 174 4.22 13.07 4.86
CA PRO A 174 3.72 13.97 5.89
C PRO A 174 4.78 14.97 6.35
N SER A 175 6.03 14.56 6.55
CA SER A 175 7.11 15.46 6.98
C SER A 175 7.38 16.57 5.95
N CYS A 176 7.39 16.26 4.66
CA CYS A 176 7.51 17.25 3.60
C CYS A 176 6.30 18.21 3.57
N MET A 177 5.09 17.69 3.73
CA MET A 177 3.88 18.52 3.78
C MET A 177 3.92 19.50 4.95
N ILE A 178 4.36 19.03 6.12
CA ILE A 178 4.51 19.86 7.32
C ILE A 178 5.64 20.90 7.13
N SER A 179 6.80 20.49 6.61
CA SER A 179 7.95 21.37 6.41
C SER A 179 7.63 22.55 5.50
N ASP A 180 7.07 22.25 4.34
CA ASP A 180 6.81 23.24 3.29
C ASP A 180 5.38 23.81 3.33
N ASN A 181 4.62 23.46 4.38
CA ASN A 181 3.23 23.88 4.57
C ASN A 181 2.35 23.60 3.34
N ILE A 182 2.47 22.39 2.78
CA ILE A 182 1.76 21.99 1.55
C ILE A 182 0.30 21.66 1.88
N SER A 183 -0.59 22.57 1.51
CA SER A 183 -2.03 22.39 1.70
C SER A 183 -2.82 23.13 0.61
N HIS A 184 -4.09 22.79 0.45
CA HIS A 184 -4.95 23.49 -0.50
C HIS A 184 -5.18 24.96 -0.11
N ASP A 185 -5.32 25.22 1.17
CA ASP A 185 -5.56 26.56 1.74
C ASP A 185 -4.30 27.43 1.83
N THR A 186 -3.12 26.85 1.69
CA THR A 186 -1.84 27.58 1.67
C THR A 186 -1.28 27.77 0.27
N LYS A 187 -1.89 27.15 -0.74
CA LYS A 187 -1.46 27.26 -2.13
C LYS A 187 -1.90 28.57 -2.76
N VAL A 188 -0.95 29.41 -3.13
CA VAL A 188 -1.18 30.73 -3.71
C VAL A 188 -1.46 30.65 -5.21
N TRP A 189 -0.57 29.97 -5.94
CA TRP A 189 -0.72 29.75 -7.38
C TRP A 189 -0.01 28.48 -7.85
N THR A 190 -0.37 28.03 -9.06
CA THR A 190 0.33 27.01 -9.81
C THR A 190 0.60 27.51 -11.22
N LYS A 191 1.83 27.36 -11.70
CA LYS A 191 2.25 27.68 -13.07
C LYS A 191 2.76 26.41 -13.75
N GLU A 192 2.33 26.19 -14.98
CA GLU A 192 2.74 25.06 -15.80
C GLU A 192 3.52 25.55 -17.04
N TYR A 193 4.68 24.97 -17.28
CA TYR A 193 5.60 25.32 -18.34
C TYR A 193 5.79 24.11 -19.28
N ASN A 194 5.99 24.37 -20.57
CA ASN A 194 6.42 23.37 -21.54
C ASN A 194 7.93 23.07 -21.42
N LEU A 195 8.44 22.19 -22.28
CA LEU A 195 9.87 21.84 -22.32
C LEU A 195 10.77 23.04 -22.69
N ASP A 196 10.24 24.03 -23.40
CA ASP A 196 10.96 25.24 -23.80
C ASP A 196 10.91 26.34 -22.73
N GLY A 197 10.34 26.06 -21.57
CA GLY A 197 10.18 27.03 -20.49
C GLY A 197 9.05 28.04 -20.71
N LYS A 198 8.22 27.87 -21.76
CA LYS A 198 7.10 28.77 -22.02
C LYS A 198 5.92 28.43 -21.12
N LEU A 199 5.32 29.44 -20.50
CA LEU A 199 4.14 29.31 -19.64
C LEU A 199 2.92 28.85 -20.47
N ILE A 200 2.31 27.71 -20.07
CA ILE A 200 1.13 27.12 -20.71
C ILE A 200 -0.14 27.47 -19.96
N LYS A 201 -0.13 27.28 -18.65
CA LYS A 201 -1.30 27.47 -17.79
C LYS A 201 -0.92 28.08 -16.45
N VAL A 202 -1.87 28.81 -15.88
CA VAL A 202 -1.74 29.43 -14.58
C VAL A 202 -3.05 29.27 -13.81
N TRP A 203 -2.96 28.89 -12.56
CA TRP A 203 -4.07 28.82 -11.61
C TRP A 203 -3.73 29.66 -10.37
N GLY A 204 -4.70 30.30 -9.80
CA GLY A 204 -4.60 31.12 -8.61
C GLY A 204 -5.60 32.28 -8.69
N GLU A 205 -6.02 32.80 -7.56
CA GLU A 205 -6.93 33.93 -7.50
C GLU A 205 -6.19 35.21 -7.87
N ARG A 206 -6.83 36.04 -8.69
CA ARG A 206 -6.27 37.28 -9.20
C ARG A 206 -7.20 38.46 -8.95
N ASP A 207 -6.61 39.61 -8.75
CA ASP A 207 -7.32 40.87 -8.71
C ASP A 207 -7.70 41.37 -10.13
N ASP A 208 -8.44 42.47 -10.20
CA ASP A 208 -8.84 43.07 -11.46
C ASP A 208 -7.66 43.54 -12.32
N ALA A 209 -6.50 43.80 -11.70
CA ALA A 209 -5.25 44.14 -12.37
C ALA A 209 -4.45 42.92 -12.87
N GLY A 210 -4.92 41.72 -12.58
CA GLY A 210 -4.31 40.43 -13.00
C GLY A 210 -3.18 39.94 -12.06
N ASN A 211 -2.94 40.58 -10.93
CA ASN A 211 -1.98 40.14 -9.93
C ASN A 211 -2.59 39.05 -9.03
N PHE A 212 -1.75 38.14 -8.51
CA PHE A 212 -2.22 37.18 -7.52
C PHE A 212 -2.51 37.85 -6.19
N ILE A 213 -3.74 37.71 -5.69
CA ILE A 213 -4.23 38.41 -4.47
C ILE A 213 -3.40 38.04 -3.24
N TYR A 214 -2.98 36.80 -3.12
CA TYR A 214 -2.28 36.28 -1.94
C TYR A 214 -0.77 36.11 -2.16
N ASP A 215 -0.19 36.70 -3.21
CA ASP A 215 1.25 36.65 -3.47
C ASP A 215 1.99 37.84 -2.94
N ASN A 216 3.17 37.63 -2.40
CA ASN A 216 4.09 38.64 -1.92
C ASN A 216 3.47 39.63 -0.86
N LEU A 217 2.55 39.13 -0.04
CA LEU A 217 1.98 39.90 1.04
C LEU A 217 3.05 40.23 2.10
N PRO A 218 3.03 41.45 2.67
CA PRO A 218 3.97 41.85 3.73
C PRO A 218 3.87 40.90 4.94
N GLY A 219 5.01 40.52 5.51
CA GLY A 219 5.06 39.67 6.71
C GLY A 219 4.94 38.14 6.42
N PHE A 220 4.74 37.74 5.18
CA PHE A 220 4.68 36.31 4.81
C PHE A 220 5.88 35.90 4.00
N ARG A 221 6.34 34.64 4.23
CA ARG A 221 7.33 33.97 3.40
C ARG A 221 6.64 32.99 2.46
N TYR A 222 7.30 32.66 1.38
CA TYR A 222 6.76 31.78 0.35
C TYR A 222 7.79 30.74 -0.05
N VAL A 223 7.33 29.51 -0.31
CA VAL A 223 8.13 28.43 -0.86
C VAL A 223 7.59 28.05 -2.23
N ASN A 224 8.49 27.92 -3.19
CA ASN A 224 8.17 27.44 -4.52
C ASN A 224 8.64 26.00 -4.65
N ILE A 225 7.71 25.11 -5.02
CA ILE A 225 8.00 23.69 -5.29
C ILE A 225 7.84 23.45 -6.77
N THR A 226 8.93 23.09 -7.43
CA THR A 226 8.94 22.79 -8.87
C THR A 226 9.17 21.30 -9.08
N TYR A 227 8.40 20.72 -9.99
CA TYR A 227 8.52 19.32 -10.36
C TYR A 227 8.22 19.10 -11.84
N ASP A 228 8.82 18.05 -12.38
CA ASP A 228 8.65 17.62 -13.75
C ASP A 228 7.24 17.06 -13.97
N THR A 229 6.67 17.32 -15.14
CA THR A 229 5.39 16.73 -15.56
C THR A 229 5.62 15.75 -16.69
N TYR A 230 4.92 14.60 -16.63
CA TYR A 230 5.07 13.52 -17.58
C TYR A 230 3.72 13.13 -18.17
N LYS A 231 3.77 12.58 -19.39
CA LYS A 231 2.62 11.92 -20.04
C LYS A 231 3.05 10.57 -20.58
N TYR A 232 2.14 9.61 -20.55
CA TYR A 232 2.31 8.33 -21.19
C TYR A 232 1.91 8.45 -22.66
N ILE A 233 2.88 8.43 -23.56
CA ILE A 233 2.69 8.64 -25.00
C ILE A 233 2.97 7.33 -25.73
N ARG A 234 2.04 6.96 -26.63
CA ARG A 234 2.22 5.86 -27.59
C ARG A 234 2.73 6.42 -28.90
N LYS A 235 3.83 5.86 -29.41
CA LYS A 235 4.35 6.22 -30.75
C LYS A 235 3.45 5.69 -31.86
N THR A 236 2.84 4.53 -31.67
CA THR A 236 1.86 3.92 -32.58
C THR A 236 0.74 3.27 -31.76
N ALA A 237 -0.41 3.00 -32.39
CA ALA A 237 -1.55 2.37 -31.71
C ALA A 237 -1.22 1.00 -31.08
N LYS A 238 -0.19 0.31 -31.58
CA LYS A 238 0.25 -1.02 -31.10
C LYS A 238 1.49 -0.97 -30.17
N SER A 239 2.14 0.20 -30.02
CA SER A 239 3.31 0.31 -29.17
C SER A 239 2.92 0.45 -27.69
N ALA A 240 3.80 0.00 -26.78
CA ALA A 240 3.67 0.29 -25.37
C ALA A 240 3.72 1.81 -25.12
N GLU A 241 3.03 2.26 -24.08
CA GLU A 241 3.11 3.63 -23.61
C GLU A 241 4.49 3.91 -23.00
N VAL A 242 5.09 5.01 -23.40
CA VAL A 242 6.39 5.45 -22.87
C VAL A 242 6.18 6.74 -22.08
N LYS A 243 6.64 6.73 -20.83
CA LYS A 243 6.66 7.88 -19.95
C LYS A 243 7.59 8.95 -20.55
N THR A 244 7.04 10.11 -20.90
CA THR A 244 7.77 11.18 -21.58
C THR A 244 7.58 12.48 -20.79
N LYS A 245 8.67 13.15 -20.42
CA LYS A 245 8.61 14.49 -19.81
C LYS A 245 7.98 15.46 -20.82
N VAL A 246 7.00 16.24 -20.38
CA VAL A 246 6.26 17.19 -21.21
C VAL A 246 6.40 18.64 -20.74
N GLY A 247 6.96 18.83 -19.56
CA GLY A 247 7.17 20.16 -19.00
C GLY A 247 7.47 20.14 -17.52
N GLU A 248 7.22 21.26 -16.87
CA GLU A 248 7.42 21.44 -15.43
C GLU A 248 6.23 22.19 -14.83
N LYS A 249 5.96 21.92 -13.56
CA LYS A 249 4.99 22.65 -12.76
C LYS A 249 5.66 23.28 -11.55
N THR A 250 5.34 24.53 -11.27
CA THR A 250 5.74 25.22 -10.05
C THR A 250 4.51 25.59 -9.25
N CYS A 251 4.46 25.16 -8.01
CA CYS A 251 3.43 25.53 -7.03
C CYS A 251 4.05 26.43 -5.97
N ARG A 252 3.35 27.50 -5.60
CA ARG A 252 3.78 28.42 -4.56
C ARG A 252 2.88 28.32 -3.34
N TYR A 253 3.51 28.13 -2.19
CA TYR A 253 2.83 27.98 -0.90
C TYR A 253 3.26 29.08 0.06
N VAL A 254 2.29 29.62 0.81
CA VAL A 254 2.56 30.61 1.86
C VAL A 254 3.05 29.91 3.11
N GLN A 255 4.03 30.52 3.77
CA GLN A 255 4.51 30.13 5.09
C GLN A 255 4.01 31.16 6.10
N PHE A 256 3.24 30.71 7.08
CA PHE A 256 2.76 31.56 8.15
C PHE A 256 3.88 31.77 9.18
N GLU A 257 3.84 32.91 9.87
CA GLU A 257 4.72 33.12 11.01
C GLU A 257 4.33 32.24 12.20
N GLY A 258 5.33 31.82 12.96
CA GLY A 258 5.15 30.91 14.09
C GLY A 258 4.85 29.47 13.66
N GLU A 259 4.15 28.75 14.53
CA GLU A 259 3.81 27.33 14.31
C GLU A 259 2.51 27.09 13.53
N LYS A 260 1.86 28.16 13.07
CA LYS A 260 0.61 28.05 12.33
C LYS A 260 0.84 27.30 11.00
N LYS A 261 0.02 26.31 10.75
CA LYS A 261 0.05 25.47 9.54
C LYS A 261 -1.30 25.53 8.81
N GLY A 262 -1.28 25.12 7.56
CA GLY A 262 -2.51 24.87 6.82
C GLY A 262 -3.31 23.69 7.37
N ILE A 263 -4.38 23.34 6.69
CA ILE A 263 -5.30 22.28 7.14
C ILE A 263 -4.65 20.90 7.06
N MET A 264 -3.86 20.63 6.01
CA MET A 264 -3.26 19.32 5.78
C MET A 264 -2.02 19.03 6.64
N PRO A 265 -1.08 19.95 6.84
CA PRO A 265 0.01 19.80 7.81
C PRO A 265 -0.50 19.81 9.24
#